data_eb58f9cf9c6bd87509c22dd3794fe0ae
#
_entry.id   eb58f9cf9c6bd87509c22dd3794fe0ae
#
_cell.length_a   1.000
_cell.length_b   1.000
_cell.length_c   1.000
_cell.angle_alpha   90.00
_cell.angle_beta   90.00
_cell.angle_gamma   90.00
#
_symmetry.space_group_name_H-M   'P 1'
#
loop_
_entity.id
_entity.type
_entity.pdbx_description
1 polymer ?
#
loop_
_entity_poly.entity_id
_entity_poly.type
_entity_poly.pdbx_seq_one_letter_code
_entity_poly.pdbx_strand_id
1 'polypeptide(L)'
;IITEVGGPTSHTAILAAQLGIPAIVKAAGIMGVAEGTMLALDGGVGEVIIAPTDDEVALLKERSRRRALALAGSTGEGATYDGYRVKLLANIGTVDDALNASSFDLEGSGLFRTEFLFLERAEAPSLEEQTETYTKVLRAFGTRRVVVRTLDAGADKPLTFADLGAEENPALGRRGLRLCQVREDLIDTQLQALAAAYRATGADLWVMAPMVSTADEAQWFA
;
A
#
# COMPACT_ATOMS: atom_id res chain seq x y z
N ILE A 1 -18.23 1.48 -2.07
CA ILE A 1 -18.12 1.50 -3.55
C ILE A 1 -18.52 0.13 -4.08
N ILE A 2 -19.40 0.10 -5.13
CA ILE A 2 -19.76 -1.15 -5.79
C ILE A 2 -19.54 -0.95 -7.30
N THR A 3 -18.87 -1.88 -7.95
CA THR A 3 -18.66 -1.84 -9.40
C THR A 3 -19.11 -3.13 -10.06
N GLU A 4 -19.73 -3.03 -11.24
CA GLU A 4 -20.18 -4.19 -12.02
C GLU A 4 -19.01 -4.89 -12.72
N VAL A 5 -18.00 -4.12 -13.11
CA VAL A 5 -16.80 -4.59 -13.79
C VAL A 5 -15.55 -4.25 -13.00
N GLY A 6 -14.42 -4.81 -13.38
CA GLY A 6 -13.15 -4.60 -12.71
C GLY A 6 -12.73 -5.80 -11.85
N GLY A 7 -11.59 -5.70 -11.23
CA GLY A 7 -11.03 -6.74 -10.37
C GLY A 7 -10.57 -6.21 -9.02
N PRO A 8 -10.21 -7.08 -8.08
CA PRO A 8 -9.73 -6.68 -6.76
C PRO A 8 -8.41 -5.88 -6.82
N THR A 9 -7.71 -5.93 -7.93
CA THR A 9 -6.47 -5.16 -8.19
C THR A 9 -6.71 -3.91 -9.05
N SER A 10 -7.97 -3.56 -9.35
CA SER A 10 -8.29 -2.32 -10.06
C SER A 10 -7.92 -1.10 -9.22
N HIS A 11 -7.60 0.00 -9.90
CA HIS A 11 -7.24 1.27 -9.22
C HIS A 11 -8.30 1.70 -8.21
N THR A 12 -9.59 1.61 -8.56
CA THR A 12 -10.71 1.92 -7.66
C THR A 12 -10.72 1.02 -6.42
N ALA A 13 -10.48 -0.29 -6.57
CA ALA A 13 -10.46 -1.22 -5.44
C ALA A 13 -9.28 -0.94 -4.50
N ILE A 14 -8.11 -0.63 -5.07
CA ILE A 14 -6.91 -0.28 -4.30
C ILE A 14 -7.14 1.02 -3.52
N LEU A 15 -7.66 2.06 -4.15
CA LEU A 15 -7.96 3.33 -3.48
C LEU A 15 -9.02 3.16 -2.38
N ALA A 16 -10.09 2.40 -2.66
CA ALA A 16 -11.11 2.14 -1.65
C ALA A 16 -10.53 1.43 -0.42
N ALA A 17 -9.67 0.43 -0.63
CA ALA A 17 -9.00 -0.28 0.47
C ALA A 17 -8.08 0.65 1.27
N GLN A 18 -7.35 1.55 0.63
CA GLN A 18 -6.48 2.52 1.28
C GLN A 18 -7.26 3.54 2.12
N LEU A 19 -8.42 3.97 1.62
CA LEU A 19 -9.29 4.91 2.31
C LEU A 19 -10.19 4.24 3.37
N GLY A 20 -10.07 2.91 3.57
CA GLY A 20 -10.93 2.16 4.47
C GLY A 20 -12.40 2.13 4.03
N ILE A 21 -12.68 2.40 2.74
CA ILE A 21 -14.04 2.42 2.19
C ILE A 21 -14.42 1.00 1.78
N PRO A 22 -15.52 0.43 2.30
CA PRO A 22 -16.01 -0.87 1.85
C PRO A 22 -16.24 -0.87 0.33
N ALA A 23 -15.64 -1.85 -0.37
CA ALA A 23 -15.75 -1.96 -1.82
C ALA A 23 -16.04 -3.40 -2.25
N ILE A 24 -16.90 -3.54 -3.26
CA ILE A 24 -17.21 -4.81 -3.90
C ILE A 24 -17.07 -4.62 -5.41
N VAL A 25 -16.35 -5.50 -6.05
CA VAL A 25 -16.14 -5.51 -7.51
C VAL A 25 -16.83 -6.71 -8.15
N LYS A 26 -17.16 -6.62 -9.44
CA LYS A 26 -17.88 -7.66 -10.19
C LYS A 26 -19.28 -7.97 -9.63
N ALA A 27 -19.98 -6.97 -9.10
CA ALA A 27 -21.37 -7.10 -8.67
C ALA A 27 -22.31 -7.04 -9.90
N ALA A 28 -22.53 -8.16 -10.55
CA ALA A 28 -23.35 -8.24 -11.75
C ALA A 28 -24.77 -7.69 -11.52
N GLY A 29 -25.26 -6.84 -12.41
CA GLY A 29 -26.60 -6.27 -12.36
C GLY A 29 -26.73 -5.06 -11.43
N ILE A 30 -25.67 -4.63 -10.76
CA ILE A 30 -25.76 -3.49 -9.81
C ILE A 30 -26.15 -2.17 -10.50
N MET A 31 -25.76 -2.01 -11.77
CA MET A 31 -26.11 -0.83 -12.56
C MET A 31 -27.62 -0.75 -12.90
N GLY A 32 -28.36 -1.85 -12.75
CA GLY A 32 -29.81 -1.90 -12.93
C GLY A 32 -30.60 -1.48 -11.66
N VAL A 33 -29.94 -1.25 -10.56
CA VAL A 33 -30.59 -0.83 -9.32
C VAL A 33 -30.98 0.64 -9.41
N ALA A 34 -32.24 0.95 -9.08
CA ALA A 34 -32.76 2.31 -9.15
C ALA A 34 -32.04 3.22 -8.17
N GLU A 35 -31.83 4.48 -8.58
CA GLU A 35 -31.26 5.51 -7.72
C GLU A 35 -32.12 5.73 -6.44
N GLY A 36 -31.47 5.92 -5.31
CA GLY A 36 -32.12 6.04 -4.00
C GLY A 36 -32.44 4.72 -3.33
N THR A 37 -32.22 3.57 -3.98
CA THR A 37 -32.40 2.26 -3.34
C THR A 37 -31.36 2.08 -2.23
N MET A 38 -31.80 1.70 -1.02
CA MET A 38 -30.92 1.35 0.08
C MET A 38 -30.12 0.08 -0.28
N LEU A 39 -28.82 0.12 -0.04
CA LEU A 39 -27.93 -1.02 -0.21
C LEU A 39 -27.20 -1.31 1.09
N ALA A 40 -27.08 -2.58 1.45
CA ALA A 40 -26.18 -3.01 2.50
C ALA A 40 -25.06 -3.85 1.88
N LEU A 41 -23.82 -3.62 2.32
CA LEU A 41 -22.66 -4.30 1.75
C LEU A 41 -21.67 -4.75 2.82
N ASP A 42 -21.13 -5.95 2.64
CA ASP A 42 -20.00 -6.48 3.42
C ASP A 42 -18.83 -6.77 2.50
N GLY A 43 -17.88 -5.84 2.45
CA GLY A 43 -16.66 -5.97 1.63
C GLY A 43 -15.75 -7.12 2.07
N GLY A 44 -15.88 -7.62 3.29
CA GLY A 44 -15.08 -8.72 3.80
C GLY A 44 -15.47 -10.09 3.25
N VAL A 45 -16.75 -10.26 2.84
CA VAL A 45 -17.27 -11.50 2.24
C VAL A 45 -17.78 -11.30 0.80
N GLY A 46 -17.77 -10.04 0.30
CA GLY A 46 -18.23 -9.74 -1.05
C GLY A 46 -19.77 -9.80 -1.19
N GLU A 47 -20.52 -9.49 -0.16
CA GLU A 47 -21.98 -9.55 -0.12
C GLU A 47 -22.61 -8.17 -0.35
N VAL A 48 -23.60 -8.10 -1.26
CA VAL A 48 -24.44 -6.91 -1.48
C VAL A 48 -25.90 -7.33 -1.34
N ILE A 49 -26.66 -6.64 -0.48
CA ILE A 49 -28.10 -6.84 -0.31
C ILE A 49 -28.82 -5.59 -0.82
N ILE A 50 -29.70 -5.77 -1.78
CA ILE A 50 -30.52 -4.70 -2.37
C ILE A 50 -31.81 -4.59 -1.57
N ALA A 51 -32.17 -3.36 -1.17
CA ALA A 51 -33.35 -3.07 -0.33
C ALA A 51 -33.39 -3.96 0.95
N PRO A 52 -32.31 -3.93 1.77
CA PRO A 52 -32.21 -4.81 2.95
C PRO A 52 -33.31 -4.52 3.94
N THR A 53 -33.80 -5.57 4.62
CA THR A 53 -34.64 -5.47 5.79
C THR A 53 -33.85 -4.96 7.02
N ASP A 54 -34.55 -4.45 8.03
CA ASP A 54 -33.92 -4.02 9.29
C ASP A 54 -33.12 -5.15 9.95
N ASP A 55 -33.61 -6.39 9.89
CA ASP A 55 -32.94 -7.57 10.44
C ASP A 55 -31.61 -7.87 9.69
N GLU A 56 -31.61 -7.76 8.35
CA GLU A 56 -30.40 -7.96 7.55
C GLU A 56 -29.36 -6.87 7.85
N VAL A 57 -29.79 -5.62 7.98
CA VAL A 57 -28.92 -4.51 8.39
C VAL A 57 -28.33 -4.76 9.79
N ALA A 58 -29.15 -5.20 10.74
CA ALA A 58 -28.71 -5.51 12.10
C ALA A 58 -27.68 -6.66 12.10
N LEU A 59 -27.91 -7.70 11.30
CA LEU A 59 -26.98 -8.83 11.16
C LEU A 59 -25.63 -8.40 10.59
N LEU A 60 -25.62 -7.57 9.54
CA LEU A 60 -24.37 -7.06 8.95
C LEU A 60 -23.59 -6.16 9.93
N LYS A 61 -24.29 -5.28 10.66
CA LYS A 61 -23.67 -4.46 11.71
C LYS A 61 -23.05 -5.31 12.81
N GLU A 62 -23.72 -6.36 13.24
CA GLU A 62 -23.21 -7.27 14.28
C GLU A 62 -21.99 -8.05 13.78
N ARG A 63 -21.99 -8.55 12.51
CA ARG A 63 -20.82 -9.18 11.90
C ARG A 63 -19.62 -8.22 11.86
N SER A 64 -19.84 -6.97 11.44
CA SER A 64 -18.80 -5.94 11.40
C SER A 64 -18.24 -5.65 12.79
N ARG A 65 -19.12 -5.51 13.79
CA ARG A 65 -18.73 -5.31 15.19
C ARG A 65 -17.92 -6.47 15.74
N ARG A 66 -18.32 -7.72 15.48
CA ARG A 66 -17.57 -8.91 15.91
C ARG A 66 -16.16 -8.96 15.27
N ARG A 67 -16.04 -8.63 13.97
CA ARG A 67 -14.72 -8.55 13.31
C ARG A 67 -13.85 -7.48 13.96
N ALA A 68 -14.39 -6.28 14.18
CA ALA A 68 -13.65 -5.19 14.81
C ALA A 68 -13.16 -5.58 16.22
N LEU A 69 -14.01 -6.23 17.03
CA LEU A 69 -13.64 -6.71 18.36
C LEU A 69 -12.58 -7.83 18.29
N ALA A 70 -12.69 -8.76 17.33
CA ALA A 70 -11.70 -9.82 17.14
C ALA A 70 -10.33 -9.24 16.74
N LEU A 71 -10.32 -8.25 15.85
CA LEU A 71 -9.09 -7.56 15.46
C LEU A 71 -8.49 -6.76 16.61
N ALA A 72 -9.29 -6.02 17.36
CA ALA A 72 -8.82 -5.26 18.52
C ALA A 72 -8.30 -6.16 19.65
N GLY A 73 -8.82 -7.37 19.79
CA GLY A 73 -8.35 -8.36 20.76
C GLY A 73 -7.22 -9.26 20.25
N SER A 74 -6.82 -9.12 18.98
CA SER A 74 -5.73 -9.90 18.41
C SER A 74 -4.40 -9.26 18.80
N THR A 75 -3.71 -9.89 19.72
CA THR A 75 -2.40 -9.46 20.24
C THR A 75 -1.43 -10.64 20.25
N GLY A 76 -0.13 -10.32 20.32
CA GLY A 76 0.92 -11.31 20.40
C GLY A 76 1.52 -11.69 19.05
N GLU A 77 2.46 -12.62 19.12
CA GLU A 77 3.22 -13.08 17.96
C GLU A 77 2.36 -13.88 16.99
N GLY A 78 2.57 -13.66 15.67
CA GLY A 78 1.96 -14.46 14.65
C GLY A 78 2.46 -15.92 14.68
N ALA A 79 1.55 -16.88 14.57
CA ALA A 79 1.90 -18.30 14.48
C ALA A 79 0.91 -19.05 13.61
N THR A 80 1.39 -20.14 12.98
CA THR A 80 0.52 -21.12 12.33
C THR A 80 -0.19 -21.97 13.38
N TYR A 81 -1.22 -22.73 12.96
CA TYR A 81 -1.99 -23.59 13.87
C TYR A 81 -1.12 -24.64 14.61
N ASP A 82 -0.06 -25.12 13.98
CA ASP A 82 0.92 -26.05 14.55
C ASP A 82 2.03 -25.37 15.37
N GLY A 83 1.91 -24.05 15.62
CA GLY A 83 2.77 -23.29 16.51
C GLY A 83 4.05 -22.73 15.86
N TYR A 84 4.21 -22.84 14.53
CA TYR A 84 5.34 -22.21 13.85
C TYR A 84 5.19 -20.68 13.83
N ARG A 85 6.21 -19.97 14.34
CA ARG A 85 6.21 -18.51 14.41
C ARG A 85 6.29 -17.88 13.02
N VAL A 86 5.41 -16.92 12.75
CA VAL A 86 5.37 -16.14 11.51
C VAL A 86 5.42 -14.66 11.87
N LYS A 87 6.33 -13.91 11.27
CA LYS A 87 6.40 -12.45 11.48
C LYS A 87 5.21 -11.75 10.83
N LEU A 88 4.54 -10.92 11.61
CA LEU A 88 3.48 -10.04 11.15
C LEU A 88 4.05 -8.66 10.86
N LEU A 89 4.01 -8.26 9.59
CA LEU A 89 4.57 -7.00 9.12
C LEU A 89 3.51 -6.19 8.37
N ALA A 90 3.48 -4.89 8.62
CA ALA A 90 2.58 -3.98 7.91
C ALA A 90 3.01 -3.77 6.45
N ASN A 91 2.03 -3.48 5.59
CA ASN A 91 2.23 -2.92 4.27
C ASN A 91 1.67 -1.48 4.29
N ILE A 92 2.52 -0.49 4.15
CA ILE A 92 2.19 0.92 4.31
C ILE A 92 2.53 1.71 3.05
N GLY A 93 1.87 2.85 2.84
CA GLY A 93 2.11 3.77 1.73
C GLY A 93 2.25 5.23 2.16
N THR A 94 1.81 5.56 3.39
CA THR A 94 1.82 6.92 3.91
C THR A 94 2.36 6.99 5.34
N VAL A 95 2.64 8.20 5.83
CA VAL A 95 2.99 8.44 7.24
C VAL A 95 1.83 8.06 8.18
N ASP A 96 0.60 8.33 7.76
CA ASP A 96 -0.59 8.00 8.55
C ASP A 96 -0.79 6.48 8.66
N ASP A 97 -0.52 5.74 7.57
CA ASP A 97 -0.49 4.28 7.62
C ASP A 97 0.56 3.78 8.63
N ALA A 98 1.75 4.39 8.63
CA ALA A 98 2.82 4.03 9.55
C ALA A 98 2.43 4.27 11.01
N LEU A 99 1.85 5.44 11.31
CA LEU A 99 1.37 5.78 12.65
C LEU A 99 0.26 4.82 13.11
N ASN A 100 -0.70 4.54 12.24
CA ASN A 100 -1.76 3.58 12.52
C ASN A 100 -1.21 2.17 12.74
N ALA A 101 -0.39 1.66 11.81
CA ALA A 101 0.19 0.32 11.89
C ALA A 101 1.09 0.16 13.13
N SER A 102 1.79 1.20 13.55
CA SER A 102 2.67 1.16 14.71
C SER A 102 1.93 0.95 16.03
N SER A 103 0.63 1.22 16.09
CA SER A 103 -0.24 0.98 17.27
C SER A 103 -0.62 -0.48 17.46
N PHE A 104 -0.42 -1.32 16.44
CA PHE A 104 -0.68 -2.76 16.52
C PHE A 104 0.57 -3.53 16.96
N ASP A 105 0.35 -4.76 17.42
CA ASP A 105 1.41 -5.69 17.84
C ASP A 105 2.05 -6.37 16.62
N LEU A 106 2.85 -5.57 15.89
CA LEU A 106 3.54 -5.97 14.67
C LEU A 106 5.05 -5.90 14.85
N GLU A 107 5.79 -6.78 14.17
CA GLU A 107 7.25 -6.77 14.22
C GLU A 107 7.89 -5.73 13.28
N GLY A 108 7.08 -4.91 12.60
CA GLY A 108 7.56 -3.81 11.75
C GLY A 108 6.74 -3.61 10.49
N SER A 109 7.37 -3.01 9.48
CA SER A 109 6.82 -2.91 8.12
C SER A 109 7.63 -3.76 7.16
N GLY A 110 6.93 -4.67 6.47
CA GLY A 110 7.51 -5.51 5.41
C GLY A 110 7.57 -4.82 4.06
N LEU A 111 6.82 -3.74 3.88
CA LEU A 111 6.84 -2.93 2.67
C LEU A 111 6.33 -1.52 2.97
N PHE A 112 7.18 -0.53 2.77
CA PHE A 112 6.77 0.85 2.59
C PHE A 112 6.83 1.19 1.09
N ARG A 113 5.65 1.46 0.51
CA ARG A 113 5.49 1.85 -0.89
C ARG A 113 5.71 3.34 -1.02
N THR A 114 6.83 3.73 -1.60
CA THR A 114 7.22 5.14 -1.70
C THR A 114 6.56 5.89 -2.85
N GLU A 115 5.87 5.21 -3.76
CA GLU A 115 5.25 5.78 -4.95
C GLU A 115 4.31 6.94 -4.63
N PHE A 116 3.56 6.84 -3.52
CA PHE A 116 2.62 7.90 -3.11
C PHE A 116 3.29 9.24 -2.84
N LEU A 117 4.59 9.23 -2.54
CA LEU A 117 5.35 10.46 -2.35
C LEU A 117 5.66 11.16 -3.69
N PHE A 118 5.64 10.41 -4.79
CA PHE A 118 6.00 10.86 -6.13
C PHE A 118 4.80 11.10 -7.05
N LEU A 119 3.66 10.43 -6.79
CA LEU A 119 2.47 10.53 -7.64
C LEU A 119 1.80 11.90 -7.53
N GLU A 120 1.10 12.29 -8.61
CA GLU A 120 0.29 13.51 -8.69
C GLU A 120 1.09 14.81 -8.46
N ARG A 121 2.40 14.80 -8.75
CA ARG A 121 3.28 15.96 -8.63
C ARG A 121 3.79 16.41 -9.99
N ALA A 122 3.99 17.73 -10.14
CA ALA A 122 4.64 18.30 -11.31
C ALA A 122 6.16 18.10 -11.30
N GLU A 123 6.76 18.00 -10.11
CA GLU A 123 8.19 17.83 -9.89
C GLU A 123 8.45 16.72 -8.89
N ALA A 124 9.64 16.11 -8.95
CA ALA A 124 10.07 15.11 -7.98
C ALA A 124 10.13 15.73 -6.56
N PRO A 125 9.80 14.96 -5.50
CA PRO A 125 9.95 15.45 -4.13
C PRO A 125 11.42 15.74 -3.82
N SER A 126 11.67 16.85 -3.12
CA SER A 126 13.02 17.26 -2.74
C SER A 126 13.68 16.29 -1.76
N LEU A 127 14.99 16.41 -1.60
CA LEU A 127 15.74 15.65 -0.60
C LEU A 127 15.19 15.88 0.82
N GLU A 128 14.82 17.12 1.13
CA GLU A 128 14.29 17.51 2.44
C GLU A 128 12.91 16.88 2.69
N GLU A 129 11.99 16.98 1.72
CA GLU A 129 10.66 16.38 1.81
C GLU A 129 10.71 14.87 1.99
N GLN A 130 11.57 14.20 1.22
CA GLN A 130 11.78 12.77 1.33
C GLN A 130 12.37 12.40 2.69
N THR A 131 13.42 13.13 3.13
CA THR A 131 14.08 12.89 4.43
C THR A 131 13.08 13.05 5.58
N GLU A 132 12.26 14.08 5.55
CA GLU A 132 11.24 14.32 6.58
C GLU A 132 10.22 13.18 6.62
N THR A 133 9.72 12.76 5.46
CA THR A 133 8.73 11.68 5.35
C THR A 133 9.30 10.36 5.86
N TYR A 134 10.49 9.97 5.40
CA TYR A 134 11.13 8.73 5.84
C TYR A 134 11.46 8.75 7.33
N THR A 135 11.91 9.89 7.85
CA THR A 135 12.18 10.05 9.29
C THR A 135 10.90 9.85 10.12
N LYS A 136 9.76 10.40 9.70
CA LYS A 136 8.46 10.20 10.36
C LYS A 136 8.05 8.73 10.36
N VAL A 137 8.17 8.05 9.22
CA VAL A 137 7.84 6.62 9.09
C VAL A 137 8.76 5.77 9.99
N LEU A 138 10.06 5.98 9.95
CA LEU A 138 11.01 5.24 10.78
C LEU A 138 10.78 5.45 12.27
N ARG A 139 10.50 6.69 12.70
CA ARG A 139 10.17 7.00 14.10
C ARG A 139 8.91 6.33 14.59
N ALA A 140 7.88 6.18 13.74
CA ALA A 140 6.65 5.50 14.09
C ALA A 140 6.89 4.03 14.49
N PHE A 141 7.81 3.34 13.84
CA PHE A 141 8.15 1.95 14.15
C PHE A 141 9.25 1.81 15.22
N GLY A 142 9.99 2.85 15.52
CA GLY A 142 11.07 2.84 16.51
C GLY A 142 12.20 1.88 16.14
N THR A 143 12.45 0.85 16.95
CA THR A 143 13.48 -0.16 16.68
C THR A 143 13.00 -1.33 15.80
N ARG A 144 11.71 -1.38 15.46
CA ARG A 144 11.14 -2.41 14.59
C ARG A 144 11.58 -2.18 13.15
N ARG A 145 11.75 -3.28 12.41
CA ARG A 145 12.20 -3.24 11.00
C ARG A 145 11.21 -2.47 10.10
N VAL A 146 11.78 -1.66 9.20
CA VAL A 146 11.04 -1.03 8.11
C VAL A 146 11.75 -1.34 6.80
N VAL A 147 11.07 -2.07 5.91
CA VAL A 147 11.54 -2.32 4.55
C VAL A 147 10.97 -1.23 3.65
N VAL A 148 11.83 -0.37 3.13
CA VAL A 148 11.47 0.71 2.20
C VAL A 148 11.78 0.28 0.79
N ARG A 149 10.76 0.15 -0.05
CA ARG A 149 10.95 -0.10 -1.48
C ARG A 149 11.27 1.23 -2.18
N THR A 150 12.36 1.25 -2.95
CA THR A 150 12.65 2.41 -3.81
C THR A 150 11.55 2.56 -4.86
N LEU A 151 11.50 3.72 -5.50
CA LEU A 151 10.45 4.12 -6.43
C LEU A 151 10.12 3.01 -7.45
N ASP A 152 8.87 2.57 -7.47
CA ASP A 152 8.32 1.60 -8.42
C ASP A 152 7.22 2.26 -9.26
N ALA A 153 7.62 3.18 -10.12
CA ALA A 153 6.77 3.85 -11.08
C ALA A 153 7.21 3.51 -12.51
N GLY A 154 6.31 3.63 -13.45
CA GLY A 154 6.51 3.37 -14.85
C GLY A 154 5.34 3.91 -15.67
N ALA A 155 5.21 3.54 -16.95
CA ALA A 155 4.16 4.06 -17.82
C ALA A 155 2.73 3.66 -17.39
N ASP A 156 2.57 2.65 -16.53
CA ASP A 156 1.30 2.27 -15.88
C ASP A 156 0.93 3.20 -14.71
N LYS A 157 1.93 3.91 -14.17
CA LYS A 157 1.79 4.95 -13.13
C LYS A 157 2.71 6.11 -13.49
N PRO A 158 2.35 6.90 -14.51
CA PRO A 158 3.24 7.88 -15.08
C PRO A 158 3.56 8.98 -14.07
N LEU A 159 4.83 9.34 -14.03
CA LEU A 159 5.32 10.52 -13.34
C LEU A 159 5.45 11.65 -14.35
N THR A 160 4.78 12.78 -14.11
CA THR A 160 4.78 13.92 -15.05
C THR A 160 6.19 14.48 -15.30
N PHE A 161 7.08 14.34 -14.32
CA PHE A 161 8.48 14.78 -14.38
C PHE A 161 9.47 13.71 -14.89
N ALA A 162 9.01 12.51 -15.20
CA ALA A 162 9.82 11.39 -15.67
C ALA A 162 9.11 10.62 -16.78
N ASP A 163 8.76 11.34 -17.87
CA ASP A 163 8.14 10.73 -19.04
C ASP A 163 9.19 9.88 -19.79
N LEU A 164 8.96 8.57 -19.83
CA LEU A 164 9.78 7.58 -20.53
C LEU A 164 9.21 7.23 -21.92
N GLY A 165 8.14 7.90 -22.34
CA GLY A 165 7.42 7.58 -23.57
C GLY A 165 6.49 6.38 -23.44
N ALA A 166 5.78 6.06 -24.52
CA ALA A 166 4.86 4.93 -24.58
C ALA A 166 5.62 3.61 -24.69
N GLU A 167 5.12 2.59 -24.00
CA GLU A 167 5.62 1.22 -24.05
C GLU A 167 4.47 0.25 -24.33
N GLU A 168 4.74 -0.82 -25.08
CA GLU A 168 3.72 -1.85 -25.40
C GLU A 168 3.23 -2.59 -24.15
N ASN A 169 4.13 -2.85 -23.19
CA ASN A 169 3.80 -3.47 -21.92
C ASN A 169 4.43 -2.71 -20.75
N PRO A 170 3.79 -1.63 -20.27
CA PRO A 170 4.31 -0.80 -19.20
C PRO A 170 4.58 -1.54 -17.87
N ALA A 171 3.84 -2.62 -17.61
CA ALA A 171 3.99 -3.39 -16.39
C ALA A 171 5.31 -4.18 -16.32
N LEU A 172 5.88 -4.52 -17.47
CA LEU A 172 7.15 -5.26 -17.61
C LEU A 172 8.27 -4.42 -18.22
N GLY A 173 7.98 -3.17 -18.57
CA GLY A 173 8.90 -2.26 -19.24
C GLY A 173 9.83 -1.50 -18.29
N ARG A 174 10.06 -0.22 -18.61
CA ARG A 174 10.91 0.70 -17.84
C ARG A 174 10.19 1.20 -16.61
N ARG A 175 10.18 0.39 -15.58
CA ARG A 175 9.63 0.72 -14.27
C ARG A 175 10.58 0.28 -13.16
N GLY A 176 10.34 0.77 -11.96
CA GLY A 176 11.12 0.40 -10.79
C GLY A 176 12.60 0.68 -10.99
N LEU A 177 13.45 -0.32 -10.77
CA LEU A 177 14.90 -0.16 -10.92
C LEU A 177 15.32 0.30 -12.31
N ARG A 178 14.64 -0.14 -13.38
CA ARG A 178 14.95 0.24 -14.76
C ARG A 178 14.63 1.70 -15.07
N LEU A 179 13.60 2.27 -14.45
CA LEU A 179 13.38 3.71 -14.47
C LEU A 179 14.56 4.43 -13.81
N CYS A 180 14.98 3.93 -12.65
CA CYS A 180 16.08 4.52 -11.89
C CYS A 180 17.42 4.48 -12.65
N GLN A 181 17.68 3.46 -13.48
CA GLN A 181 18.86 3.40 -14.34
C GLN A 181 18.87 4.48 -15.43
N VAL A 182 17.72 4.98 -15.85
CA VAL A 182 17.58 6.09 -16.81
C VAL A 182 17.55 7.46 -16.11
N ARG A 183 17.00 7.50 -14.90
CA ARG A 183 16.83 8.69 -14.06
C ARG A 183 17.53 8.46 -12.72
N GLU A 184 18.87 8.38 -12.79
CA GLU A 184 19.73 8.17 -11.62
C GLU A 184 19.56 9.27 -10.56
N ASP A 185 19.23 10.50 -10.99
CA ASP A 185 18.90 11.61 -10.11
C ASP A 185 17.80 11.30 -9.10
N LEU A 186 16.79 10.51 -9.49
CA LEU A 186 15.66 10.14 -8.62
C LEU A 186 16.10 9.14 -7.54
N ILE A 187 16.85 8.10 -7.93
CA ILE A 187 17.31 7.09 -6.96
C ILE A 187 18.38 7.66 -6.04
N ASP A 188 19.31 8.46 -6.56
CA ASP A 188 20.34 9.10 -5.74
C ASP A 188 19.74 10.00 -4.66
N THR A 189 18.78 10.85 -5.02
CA THR A 189 18.06 11.68 -4.06
C THR A 189 17.34 10.83 -3.02
N GLN A 190 16.68 9.75 -3.46
CA GLN A 190 15.94 8.86 -2.57
C GLN A 190 16.87 8.12 -1.59
N LEU A 191 17.99 7.57 -2.07
CA LEU A 191 18.97 6.89 -1.21
C LEU A 191 19.65 7.85 -0.23
N GLN A 192 19.96 9.08 -0.66
CA GLN A 192 20.48 10.12 0.24
C GLN A 192 19.47 10.48 1.34
N ALA A 193 18.18 10.61 1.00
CA ALA A 193 17.12 10.88 1.96
C ALA A 193 16.95 9.73 2.97
N LEU A 194 16.97 8.48 2.49
CA LEU A 194 16.91 7.28 3.34
C LEU A 194 18.13 7.20 4.27
N ALA A 195 19.32 7.48 3.78
CA ALA A 195 20.54 7.52 4.58
C ALA A 195 20.49 8.63 5.63
N ALA A 196 19.94 9.80 5.30
CA ALA A 196 19.74 10.88 6.25
C ALA A 196 18.73 10.51 7.34
N ALA A 197 17.59 9.93 6.96
CA ALA A 197 16.58 9.45 7.90
C ALA A 197 17.10 8.33 8.81
N TYR A 198 17.89 7.40 8.27
CA TYR A 198 18.57 6.37 9.06
C TYR A 198 19.49 6.96 10.10
N ARG A 199 20.36 7.91 9.70
CA ARG A 199 21.27 8.59 10.65
C ARG A 199 20.53 9.36 11.75
N ALA A 200 19.37 9.93 11.42
CA ALA A 200 18.54 10.69 12.36
C ALA A 200 17.75 9.82 13.35
N THR A 201 17.56 8.53 13.04
CA THR A 201 16.67 7.64 13.82
C THR A 201 17.38 6.43 14.41
N GLY A 202 18.43 5.91 13.77
CA GLY A 202 19.07 4.65 14.13
C GLY A 202 18.15 3.42 13.96
N ALA A 203 17.09 3.53 13.14
CA ALA A 203 16.09 2.47 12.94
C ALA A 203 16.66 1.26 12.19
N ASP A 204 16.03 0.09 12.32
CA ASP A 204 16.33 -1.11 11.48
C ASP A 204 15.75 -0.90 10.08
N LEU A 205 16.45 -0.09 9.26
CA LEU A 205 16.08 0.26 7.89
C LEU A 205 16.65 -0.75 6.90
N TRP A 206 15.76 -1.31 6.08
CA TRP A 206 16.12 -2.12 4.91
C TRP A 206 15.62 -1.43 3.65
N VAL A 207 16.45 -1.42 2.61
CA VAL A 207 16.09 -0.82 1.31
C VAL A 207 15.92 -1.93 0.29
N MET A 208 14.77 -1.92 -0.40
CA MET A 208 14.42 -2.93 -1.39
C MET A 208 14.39 -2.30 -2.79
N ALA A 209 15.13 -2.88 -3.72
CA ALA A 209 15.03 -2.57 -5.15
C ALA A 209 13.83 -3.33 -5.77
N PRO A 210 12.90 -2.65 -6.43
CA PRO A 210 11.82 -3.31 -7.17
C PRO A 210 12.29 -3.84 -8.52
N MET A 211 11.66 -4.93 -9.00
CA MET A 211 11.81 -5.44 -10.37
C MET A 211 13.20 -5.97 -10.76
N VAL A 212 14.04 -6.33 -9.80
CA VAL A 212 15.34 -6.97 -10.10
C VAL A 212 15.11 -8.31 -10.80
N SER A 213 15.67 -8.47 -12.01
CA SER A 213 15.49 -9.65 -12.86
C SER A 213 16.82 -10.30 -13.27
N THR A 214 17.91 -9.54 -13.21
CA THR A 214 19.24 -10.01 -13.64
C THR A 214 20.30 -9.77 -12.55
N ALA A 215 21.42 -10.47 -12.65
CA ALA A 215 22.55 -10.27 -11.75
C ALA A 215 23.15 -8.86 -11.91
N ASP A 216 23.18 -8.33 -13.13
CA ASP A 216 23.71 -7.00 -13.42
C ASP A 216 22.84 -5.90 -12.78
N GLU A 217 21.51 -6.04 -12.81
CA GLU A 217 20.59 -5.13 -12.10
C GLU A 217 20.83 -5.16 -10.59
N ALA A 218 21.04 -6.35 -10.01
CA ALA A 218 21.35 -6.49 -8.59
C ALA A 218 22.70 -5.85 -8.25
N GLN A 219 23.72 -6.06 -9.08
CA GLN A 219 25.04 -5.48 -8.90
C GLN A 219 25.02 -3.96 -9.04
N TRP A 220 24.24 -3.43 -9.99
CA TRP A 220 24.11 -1.98 -10.18
C TRP A 220 23.49 -1.30 -8.94
N PHE A 221 22.54 -1.96 -8.29
CA PHE A 221 21.87 -1.41 -7.10
C PHE A 221 22.73 -1.50 -5.83
N ALA A 222 23.60 -2.52 -5.71
CA ALA A 222 24.44 -2.78 -4.52
C ALA A 222 25.61 -1.81 -4.40
#